data_e214fc13f0c2e495133233ddc1d1522c
#
_entry.id   e214fc13f0c2e495133233ddc1d1522c
#
_cell.length_a   1.000
_cell.length_b   1.000
_cell.length_c   1.000
_cell.angle_alpha   90.00
_cell.angle_beta   90.00
_cell.angle_gamma   90.00
#
_symmetry.space_group_name_H-M   'P 1'
#
loop_
_entity.id
_entity.type
_entity.pdbx_description
1 polymer ?
#
loop_
_entity_poly.entity_id
_entity_poly.type
_entity_poly.pdbx_seq_one_letter_code
_entity_poly.pdbx_strand_id
1 'polypeptide(L)'
;MLTEKIRAIHRWSRGTYGAPRIHAEFQEEGLLVGCKRIARLMQADELQGVSRRKGTTTTIRSTRDRPAPDLVERDFTAQAPNELWVADITYIPTAVGFLYLAVVLDAFSRRIVGWSMANHLRTELVLAALEMALYQRKPDGVIHHSDQGCQYTSVAFGARCRAAEVRPSMGSVGDCYDNAMCESFFATLECELLDRERFETKAEARMAVFRFIEGWYNPHRRHSSLAYQSPMTYEKKHPLEVAAPSC
;
A
#
# COMPACT_ATOMS: atom_id res chain seq x y z
N MET A 1 -11.31 24.00 22.83
CA MET A 1 -10.67 24.41 21.57
C MET A 1 -9.64 23.39 21.08
N LEU A 2 -8.52 23.10 21.81
CA LEU A 2 -7.51 22.12 21.35
C LEU A 2 -8.06 20.67 21.29
N THR A 3 -8.74 20.24 22.34
CA THR A 3 -9.38 18.92 22.43
C THR A 3 -10.44 18.70 21.34
N GLU A 4 -11.22 19.72 21.03
CA GLU A 4 -12.19 19.66 19.95
C GLU A 4 -11.53 19.39 18.59
N LYS A 5 -10.39 20.02 18.35
CA LYS A 5 -9.64 19.81 17.12
C LYS A 5 -9.05 18.39 17.07
N ILE A 6 -8.54 17.89 18.19
CA ILE A 6 -8.08 16.48 18.32
C ILE A 6 -9.22 15.52 18.00
N ARG A 7 -10.43 15.73 18.57
CA ARG A 7 -11.63 14.93 18.27
C ARG A 7 -12.00 14.99 16.80
N ALA A 8 -11.94 16.17 16.19
CA ALA A 8 -12.28 16.35 14.77
C ALA A 8 -11.34 15.55 13.87
N ILE A 9 -10.01 15.64 14.08
CA ILE A 9 -9.01 14.88 13.32
C ILE A 9 -9.15 13.38 13.58
N HIS A 10 -9.39 12.97 14.83
CA HIS A 10 -9.59 11.56 15.17
C HIS A 10 -10.83 10.98 14.47
N ARG A 11 -11.96 11.70 14.45
CA ARG A 11 -13.16 11.31 13.69
C ARG A 11 -12.92 11.27 12.19
N TRP A 12 -12.28 12.31 11.63
CA TRP A 12 -11.94 12.37 10.21
C TRP A 12 -11.06 11.19 9.79
N SER A 13 -10.09 10.81 10.61
CA SER A 13 -9.26 9.62 10.40
C SER A 13 -9.98 8.31 10.73
N ARG A 14 -11.30 8.32 10.91
CA ARG A 14 -12.12 7.15 11.29
C ARG A 14 -11.64 6.48 12.59
N GLY A 15 -11.11 7.26 13.54
CA GLY A 15 -10.57 6.73 14.80
C GLY A 15 -9.27 5.94 14.64
N THR A 16 -8.52 6.11 13.56
CA THR A 16 -7.28 5.36 13.32
C THR A 16 -6.02 6.09 13.77
N TYR A 17 -6.06 7.44 13.84
CA TYR A 17 -4.89 8.24 14.20
C TYR A 17 -4.66 8.27 15.70
N GLY A 18 -3.44 7.90 16.11
CA GLY A 18 -2.89 8.17 17.42
C GLY A 18 -2.16 9.52 17.47
N ALA A 19 -1.62 9.87 18.63
CA ALA A 19 -0.98 11.16 18.88
C ALA A 19 0.10 11.57 17.84
N PRO A 20 0.96 10.69 17.31
CA PRO A 20 1.96 11.11 16.32
C PRO A 20 1.35 11.61 15.00
N ARG A 21 0.31 10.96 14.50
CA ARG A 21 -0.36 11.39 13.25
C ARG A 21 -1.19 12.66 13.46
N ILE A 22 -1.89 12.79 14.61
CA ILE A 22 -2.59 14.02 14.97
C ILE A 22 -1.61 15.19 15.16
N HIS A 23 -0.44 14.93 15.72
CA HIS A 23 0.62 15.95 15.82
C HIS A 23 1.07 16.43 14.44
N ALA A 24 1.23 15.52 13.47
CA ALA A 24 1.59 15.88 12.11
C ALA A 24 0.51 16.73 11.41
N GLU A 25 -0.79 16.45 11.66
CA GLU A 25 -1.88 17.32 11.19
C GLU A 25 -1.77 18.74 11.77
N PHE A 26 -1.48 18.85 13.08
CA PHE A 26 -1.31 20.14 13.71
C PHE A 26 -0.13 20.91 13.14
N GLN A 27 1.00 20.23 12.90
CA GLN A 27 2.18 20.87 12.30
C GLN A 27 1.87 21.40 10.88
N GLU A 28 1.15 20.65 10.06
CA GLU A 28 0.75 21.09 8.72
C GLU A 28 -0.17 22.31 8.74
N GLU A 29 -1.01 22.44 9.77
CA GLU A 29 -1.86 23.62 9.99
C GLU A 29 -1.12 24.77 10.72
N GLY A 30 0.18 24.65 10.98
CA GLY A 30 0.97 25.67 11.67
C GLY A 30 0.74 25.74 13.19
N LEU A 31 0.10 24.74 13.79
CA LEU A 31 -0.18 24.70 15.23
C LEU A 31 0.97 24.07 16.00
N LEU A 32 1.69 24.85 16.78
CA LEU A 32 2.83 24.42 17.58
C LEU A 32 2.38 23.77 18.90
N VAL A 33 1.99 22.51 18.86
CA VAL A 33 1.57 21.73 20.03
C VAL A 33 2.41 20.46 20.12
N GLY A 34 3.11 20.27 21.23
CA GLY A 34 3.97 19.09 21.40
C GLY A 34 3.17 17.76 21.43
N CYS A 35 3.72 16.72 20.82
CA CYS A 35 3.10 15.40 20.72
C CYS A 35 2.70 14.81 22.09
N LYS A 36 3.52 15.01 23.15
CA LYS A 36 3.20 14.58 24.53
C LYS A 36 1.94 15.26 25.08
N ARG A 37 1.68 16.53 24.72
CA ARG A 37 0.46 17.24 25.13
C ARG A 37 -0.77 16.68 24.40
N ILE A 38 -0.64 16.37 23.10
CA ILE A 38 -1.70 15.73 22.33
C ILE A 38 -2.02 14.35 22.93
N ALA A 39 -0.99 13.54 23.25
CA ALA A 39 -1.20 12.21 23.83
C ALA A 39 -1.95 12.28 25.17
N ARG A 40 -1.60 13.24 26.06
CA ARG A 40 -2.33 13.43 27.33
C ARG A 40 -3.78 13.85 27.13
N LEU A 41 -4.06 14.73 26.17
CA LEU A 41 -5.42 15.16 25.87
C LEU A 41 -6.24 14.03 25.26
N MET A 42 -5.65 13.21 24.38
CA MET A 42 -6.30 12.01 23.85
C MET A 42 -6.63 11.01 24.95
N GLN A 43 -5.68 10.77 25.87
CA GLN A 43 -5.91 9.87 27.00
C GLN A 43 -7.03 10.37 27.94
N ALA A 44 -7.05 11.68 28.23
CA ALA A 44 -8.10 12.29 29.06
C ALA A 44 -9.48 12.22 28.40
N ASP A 45 -9.54 12.10 27.09
CA ASP A 45 -10.73 12.04 26.27
C ASP A 45 -11.05 10.60 25.76
N GLU A 46 -10.34 9.60 26.31
CA GLU A 46 -10.46 8.16 25.98
C GLU A 46 -10.28 7.85 24.48
N LEU A 47 -9.55 8.71 23.76
CA LEU A 47 -9.26 8.52 22.34
C LEU A 47 -8.01 7.66 22.14
N GLN A 48 -8.13 6.61 21.33
CA GLN A 48 -7.02 5.72 21.00
C GLN A 48 -6.92 5.53 19.48
N GLY A 49 -5.68 5.60 18.97
CA GLY A 49 -5.40 5.23 17.58
C GLY A 49 -5.27 3.70 17.42
N VAL A 50 -5.40 3.24 16.19
CA VAL A 50 -5.23 1.83 15.86
C VAL A 50 -3.75 1.46 15.85
N SER A 51 -3.41 0.37 16.55
CA SER A 51 -2.06 -0.21 16.56
C SER A 51 -2.06 -1.51 15.77
N ARG A 52 -1.01 -1.71 14.96
CA ARG A 52 -0.82 -2.98 14.24
C ARG A 52 -0.60 -4.11 15.25
N ARG A 53 -1.40 -5.17 15.18
CA ARG A 53 -1.09 -6.42 15.83
C ARG A 53 -0.04 -7.17 15.00
N LYS A 54 0.88 -7.90 15.63
CA LYS A 54 1.79 -8.79 14.91
C LYS A 54 0.96 -9.96 14.38
N GLY A 55 0.82 -10.05 13.05
CA GLY A 55 0.08 -11.11 12.37
C GLY A 55 0.93 -12.34 12.09
N THR A 56 0.29 -13.47 11.81
CA THR A 56 0.88 -14.74 11.42
C THR A 56 1.03 -14.81 9.90
N THR A 57 2.18 -15.31 9.42
CA THR A 57 2.50 -15.48 7.99
C THR A 57 1.77 -16.70 7.40
N THR A 58 1.13 -16.56 6.24
CA THR A 58 0.49 -17.67 5.51
C THR A 58 0.82 -17.59 4.02
N THR A 59 1.82 -18.35 3.55
CA THR A 59 2.11 -18.50 2.11
C THR A 59 2.17 -19.98 1.71
N ILE A 60 1.44 -20.39 0.66
CA ILE A 60 1.48 -21.74 0.05
C ILE A 60 2.16 -21.64 -1.31
N ARG A 61 3.16 -22.50 -1.58
CA ARG A 61 4.08 -22.46 -2.72
C ARG A 61 3.71 -23.36 -3.88
N SER A 62 4.15 -22.98 -5.10
CA SER A 62 4.23 -23.85 -6.30
C SER A 62 5.68 -24.03 -6.74
N THR A 63 6.04 -25.24 -7.22
CA THR A 63 7.44 -25.68 -7.44
C THR A 63 7.84 -25.86 -8.92
N ARG A 64 7.09 -25.34 -9.91
CA ARG A 64 7.24 -25.76 -11.33
C ARG A 64 7.75 -24.74 -12.34
N ASP A 65 7.83 -23.46 -12.02
CA ASP A 65 8.19 -22.43 -13.01
C ASP A 65 9.55 -21.79 -12.70
N ARG A 66 10.30 -21.38 -13.73
CA ARG A 66 11.56 -20.64 -13.54
C ARG A 66 11.22 -19.18 -13.17
N PRO A 67 11.54 -18.73 -11.95
CA PRO A 67 11.28 -17.36 -11.55
C PRO A 67 12.18 -16.37 -12.32
N ALA A 68 11.74 -15.12 -12.39
CA ALA A 68 12.59 -14.02 -12.83
C ALA A 68 13.78 -13.83 -11.85
N PRO A 69 14.91 -13.26 -12.28
CA PRO A 69 16.02 -12.97 -11.39
C PRO A 69 15.61 -11.97 -10.31
N ASP A 70 16.24 -12.05 -9.13
CA ASP A 70 16.11 -10.99 -8.12
C ASP A 70 16.96 -9.79 -8.56
N LEU A 71 16.30 -8.69 -8.88
CA LEU A 71 16.92 -7.42 -9.27
C LEU A 71 16.97 -6.42 -8.12
N VAL A 72 16.37 -6.76 -6.99
CA VAL A 72 16.21 -5.86 -5.82
C VAL A 72 17.29 -6.15 -4.77
N GLU A 73 17.71 -7.42 -4.65
CA GLU A 73 18.77 -7.85 -3.71
C GLU A 73 18.56 -7.32 -2.28
N ARG A 74 17.31 -7.30 -1.81
CA ARG A 74 16.86 -6.74 -0.53
C ARG A 74 16.97 -5.22 -0.40
N ASP A 75 17.39 -4.50 -1.41
CA ASP A 75 17.35 -3.03 -1.41
C ASP A 75 16.03 -2.52 -2.02
N PHE A 76 15.05 -2.32 -1.16
CA PHE A 76 13.74 -1.76 -1.52
C PHE A 76 13.72 -0.23 -1.48
N THR A 77 14.87 0.42 -1.55
CA THR A 77 14.93 1.88 -1.66
C THR A 77 14.70 2.31 -3.11
N ALA A 78 13.91 3.35 -3.28
CA ALA A 78 13.71 4.03 -4.56
C ALA A 78 13.95 5.52 -4.36
N GLN A 79 14.62 6.16 -5.30
CA GLN A 79 14.94 7.59 -5.24
C GLN A 79 13.86 8.43 -5.91
N ALA A 80 13.09 7.80 -6.81
CA ALA A 80 12.04 8.46 -7.57
C ALA A 80 10.81 7.55 -7.74
N PRO A 81 9.63 8.13 -8.04
CA PRO A 81 8.45 7.35 -8.40
C PRO A 81 8.70 6.48 -9.64
N ASN A 82 8.12 5.28 -9.66
CA ASN A 82 8.19 4.33 -10.78
C ASN A 82 9.57 3.72 -11.05
N GLU A 83 10.51 3.76 -10.12
CA GLU A 83 11.75 2.97 -10.20
C GLU A 83 11.50 1.52 -9.78
N LEU A 84 10.77 1.34 -8.70
CA LEU A 84 10.46 0.03 -8.12
C LEU A 84 9.00 -0.03 -7.68
N TRP A 85 8.29 -1.01 -8.21
CA TRP A 85 6.97 -1.41 -7.74
C TRP A 85 7.07 -2.75 -7.02
N VAL A 86 6.37 -2.86 -5.90
CA VAL A 86 6.25 -4.10 -5.13
C VAL A 86 4.79 -4.57 -5.22
N ALA A 87 4.59 -5.84 -5.51
CA ALA A 87 3.26 -6.40 -5.73
C ALA A 87 3.03 -7.65 -4.90
N ASP A 88 1.77 -7.81 -4.47
CA ASP A 88 1.34 -8.98 -3.71
C ASP A 88 -0.18 -9.14 -3.75
N ILE A 89 -0.64 -10.29 -3.26
CA ILE A 89 -2.06 -10.66 -3.20
C ILE A 89 -2.45 -10.93 -1.75
N THR A 90 -3.59 -10.39 -1.36
CA THR A 90 -4.25 -10.76 -0.10
C THR A 90 -5.70 -11.19 -0.34
N TYR A 91 -6.35 -11.70 0.69
CA TYR A 91 -7.78 -12.04 0.66
C TYR A 91 -8.57 -11.20 1.65
N ILE A 92 -9.81 -10.92 1.29
CA ILE A 92 -10.77 -10.15 2.07
C ILE A 92 -11.93 -11.09 2.41
N PRO A 93 -12.17 -11.38 3.70
CA PRO A 93 -13.28 -12.23 4.11
C PRO A 93 -14.61 -11.51 3.92
N THR A 94 -15.60 -12.25 3.40
CA THR A 94 -17.00 -11.81 3.34
C THR A 94 -17.91 -12.96 3.79
N ALA A 95 -19.17 -12.69 4.12
CA ALA A 95 -20.13 -13.72 4.51
C ALA A 95 -20.36 -14.77 3.40
N VAL A 96 -20.10 -14.39 2.13
CA VAL A 96 -20.26 -15.27 0.94
C VAL A 96 -18.92 -15.77 0.38
N GLY A 97 -17.88 -15.87 1.20
CA GLY A 97 -16.56 -16.36 0.85
C GLY A 97 -15.54 -15.25 0.54
N PHE A 98 -14.35 -15.65 0.13
CA PHE A 98 -13.23 -14.72 -0.07
C PHE A 98 -13.35 -13.89 -1.35
N LEU A 99 -12.92 -12.64 -1.25
CA LEU A 99 -12.58 -11.77 -2.35
C LEU A 99 -11.06 -11.59 -2.33
N TYR A 100 -10.39 -11.75 -3.47
CA TYR A 100 -8.94 -11.60 -3.57
C TYR A 100 -8.60 -10.20 -4.06
N LEU A 101 -7.57 -9.60 -3.46
CA LEU A 101 -7.07 -8.27 -3.80
C LEU A 101 -5.60 -8.40 -4.21
N ALA A 102 -5.27 -8.07 -5.45
CA ALA A 102 -3.90 -7.83 -5.88
C ALA A 102 -3.60 -6.33 -5.83
N VAL A 103 -2.41 -5.97 -5.39
CA VAL A 103 -1.94 -4.58 -5.31
C VAL A 103 -0.58 -4.43 -5.98
N VAL A 104 -0.34 -3.25 -6.53
CA VAL A 104 0.96 -2.75 -6.99
C VAL A 104 1.25 -1.47 -6.22
N LEU A 105 2.31 -1.48 -5.43
CA LEU A 105 2.73 -0.41 -4.53
C LEU A 105 4.03 0.20 -5.05
N ASP A 106 4.07 1.50 -5.21
CA ASP A 106 5.28 2.25 -5.54
C ASP A 106 6.17 2.35 -4.29
N ALA A 107 7.41 1.85 -4.39
CA ALA A 107 8.32 1.77 -3.24
C ALA A 107 8.77 3.14 -2.73
N PHE A 108 8.89 4.14 -3.60
CA PHE A 108 9.27 5.49 -3.25
C PHE A 108 8.22 6.18 -2.36
N SER A 109 6.98 6.17 -2.81
CA SER A 109 5.90 6.94 -2.20
C SER A 109 4.96 6.12 -1.30
N ARG A 110 5.07 4.80 -1.33
CA ARG A 110 4.09 3.87 -0.69
C ARG A 110 2.69 3.97 -1.29
N ARG A 111 2.54 4.63 -2.44
CA ARG A 111 1.27 4.77 -3.13
C ARG A 111 0.86 3.45 -3.76
N ILE A 112 -0.40 3.08 -3.60
CA ILE A 112 -1.00 2.00 -4.39
C ILE A 112 -1.29 2.58 -5.77
N VAL A 113 -0.51 2.15 -6.76
CA VAL A 113 -0.57 2.64 -8.15
C VAL A 113 -1.40 1.75 -9.05
N GLY A 114 -1.65 0.51 -8.62
CA GLY A 114 -2.53 -0.42 -9.30
C GLY A 114 -3.12 -1.41 -8.32
N TRP A 115 -4.36 -1.81 -8.54
CA TRP A 115 -5.03 -2.83 -7.75
C TRP A 115 -6.19 -3.45 -8.53
N SER A 116 -6.52 -4.67 -8.19
CA SER A 116 -7.65 -5.39 -8.76
C SER A 116 -8.25 -6.35 -7.74
N MET A 117 -9.53 -6.65 -7.90
CA MET A 117 -10.23 -7.62 -7.05
C MET A 117 -11.00 -8.65 -7.87
N ALA A 118 -10.84 -9.93 -7.54
CA ALA A 118 -11.53 -11.03 -8.18
C ALA A 118 -12.04 -12.06 -7.17
N ASN A 119 -12.94 -12.94 -7.64
CA ASN A 119 -13.43 -14.06 -6.86
C ASN A 119 -12.52 -15.31 -6.97
N HIS A 120 -11.38 -15.17 -7.62
CA HIS A 120 -10.43 -16.25 -7.92
C HIS A 120 -8.98 -15.73 -7.87
N LEU A 121 -8.02 -16.63 -7.67
CA LEU A 121 -6.57 -16.38 -7.67
C LEU A 121 -5.93 -16.76 -9.01
N ARG A 122 -6.47 -16.31 -10.13
CA ARG A 122 -5.89 -16.55 -11.44
C ARG A 122 -4.98 -15.40 -11.86
N THR A 123 -4.16 -15.63 -12.90
CA THR A 123 -3.23 -14.64 -13.46
C THR A 123 -3.92 -13.34 -13.89
N GLU A 124 -5.18 -13.39 -14.33
CA GLU A 124 -5.96 -12.21 -14.71
C GLU A 124 -6.10 -11.18 -13.59
N LEU A 125 -6.08 -11.64 -12.31
CA LEU A 125 -6.13 -10.75 -11.16
C LEU A 125 -4.90 -9.83 -11.10
N VAL A 126 -3.70 -10.40 -11.22
CA VAL A 126 -2.45 -9.63 -11.16
C VAL A 126 -2.21 -8.83 -12.44
N LEU A 127 -2.64 -9.34 -13.59
CA LEU A 127 -2.61 -8.61 -14.85
C LEU A 127 -3.47 -7.35 -14.79
N ALA A 128 -4.70 -7.44 -14.25
CA ALA A 128 -5.57 -6.28 -14.13
C ALA A 128 -4.99 -5.21 -13.18
N ALA A 129 -4.32 -5.62 -12.09
CA ALA A 129 -3.62 -4.69 -11.20
C ALA A 129 -2.44 -4.01 -11.90
N LEU A 130 -1.64 -4.77 -12.67
CA LEU A 130 -0.54 -4.26 -13.48
C LEU A 130 -1.03 -3.28 -14.56
N GLU A 131 -2.11 -3.63 -15.29
CA GLU A 131 -2.71 -2.74 -16.31
C GLU A 131 -3.15 -1.41 -15.72
N MET A 132 -3.78 -1.41 -14.55
CA MET A 132 -4.15 -0.18 -13.86
C MET A 132 -2.93 0.66 -13.53
N ALA A 133 -1.86 0.05 -13.00
CA ALA A 133 -0.61 0.74 -12.68
C ALA A 133 0.03 1.35 -13.94
N LEU A 134 0.14 0.58 -15.02
CA LEU A 134 0.68 1.03 -16.29
C LEU A 134 -0.10 2.20 -16.89
N TYR A 135 -1.44 2.10 -16.86
CA TYR A 135 -2.31 3.16 -17.37
C TYR A 135 -2.15 4.48 -16.60
N GLN A 136 -2.09 4.39 -15.27
CA GLN A 136 -1.98 5.58 -14.40
C GLN A 136 -0.60 6.21 -14.42
N ARG A 137 0.46 5.39 -14.51
CA ARG A 137 1.84 5.84 -14.24
C ARG A 137 2.68 6.02 -15.50
N LYS A 138 2.42 5.24 -16.56
CA LYS A 138 3.20 5.22 -17.82
C LYS A 138 4.70 5.18 -17.53
N PRO A 139 5.18 4.16 -16.79
CA PRO A 139 6.57 4.10 -16.35
C PRO A 139 7.51 3.86 -17.54
N ASP A 140 8.76 4.21 -17.36
CA ASP A 140 9.86 3.88 -18.26
C ASP A 140 10.82 2.93 -17.53
N GLY A 141 10.77 1.63 -17.90
CA GLY A 141 11.70 0.62 -17.41
C GLY A 141 11.57 0.26 -15.91
N VAL A 142 10.39 0.39 -15.29
CA VAL A 142 10.15 0.09 -13.88
C VAL A 142 10.48 -1.37 -13.53
N ILE A 143 11.07 -1.60 -12.36
CA ILE A 143 11.20 -2.93 -11.77
C ILE A 143 9.87 -3.28 -11.08
N HIS A 144 9.28 -4.42 -11.44
CA HIS A 144 8.11 -4.98 -10.76
C HIS A 144 8.52 -6.20 -9.94
N HIS A 145 8.63 -6.02 -8.63
CA HIS A 145 9.04 -7.07 -7.70
C HIS A 145 7.82 -7.74 -7.05
N SER A 146 7.82 -9.07 -7.02
CA SER A 146 6.77 -9.88 -6.40
C SER A 146 7.37 -11.14 -5.76
N ASP A 147 6.54 -11.87 -5.01
CA ASP A 147 6.88 -13.24 -4.64
C ASP A 147 6.89 -14.19 -5.86
N GLN A 148 7.30 -15.44 -5.64
CA GLN A 148 7.31 -16.49 -6.67
C GLN A 148 5.93 -17.18 -6.82
N GLY A 149 4.83 -16.46 -6.59
CA GLY A 149 3.48 -16.98 -6.79
C GLY A 149 3.24 -17.38 -8.25
N CYS A 150 2.45 -18.44 -8.46
CA CYS A 150 2.16 -18.97 -9.81
C CYS A 150 1.50 -17.94 -10.74
N GLN A 151 0.88 -16.91 -10.20
CA GLN A 151 0.28 -15.81 -10.97
C GLN A 151 1.36 -14.95 -11.64
N TYR A 152 2.42 -14.64 -10.91
CA TYR A 152 3.53 -13.80 -11.37
C TYR A 152 4.54 -14.55 -12.24
N THR A 153 4.69 -15.87 -12.06
CA THR A 153 5.55 -16.72 -12.88
C THR A 153 4.89 -17.15 -14.20
N SER A 154 3.63 -16.82 -14.41
CA SER A 154 2.88 -17.23 -15.61
C SER A 154 3.44 -16.62 -16.90
N VAL A 155 3.37 -17.36 -18.00
CA VAL A 155 3.80 -16.91 -19.34
C VAL A 155 3.08 -15.63 -19.75
N ALA A 156 1.78 -15.50 -19.44
CA ALA A 156 0.98 -14.33 -19.77
C ALA A 156 1.49 -13.07 -19.04
N PHE A 157 1.80 -13.18 -17.72
CA PHE A 157 2.33 -12.07 -16.96
C PHE A 157 3.71 -11.64 -17.50
N GLY A 158 4.63 -12.58 -17.72
CA GLY A 158 5.94 -12.28 -18.29
C GLY A 158 5.87 -11.66 -19.70
N ALA A 159 4.94 -12.13 -20.56
CA ALA A 159 4.72 -11.54 -21.88
C ALA A 159 4.22 -10.07 -21.76
N ARG A 160 3.32 -9.82 -20.82
CA ARG A 160 2.80 -8.46 -20.59
C ARG A 160 3.85 -7.51 -20.05
N CYS A 161 4.70 -7.96 -19.12
CA CYS A 161 5.82 -7.16 -18.62
C CYS A 161 6.76 -6.77 -19.77
N ARG A 162 7.15 -7.72 -20.62
CA ARG A 162 8.00 -7.43 -21.79
C ARG A 162 7.37 -6.41 -22.74
N ALA A 163 6.08 -6.56 -23.04
CA ALA A 163 5.37 -5.64 -23.93
C ALA A 163 5.24 -4.22 -23.38
N ALA A 164 5.36 -4.05 -22.07
CA ALA A 164 5.29 -2.76 -21.36
C ALA A 164 6.64 -2.25 -20.87
N GLU A 165 7.74 -2.90 -21.25
CA GLU A 165 9.10 -2.57 -20.81
C GLU A 165 9.28 -2.60 -19.28
N VAL A 166 8.41 -3.36 -18.59
CA VAL A 166 8.51 -3.63 -17.17
C VAL A 166 9.52 -4.75 -16.93
N ARG A 167 10.43 -4.56 -16.00
CA ARG A 167 11.42 -5.56 -15.60
C ARG A 167 10.90 -6.40 -14.44
N PRO A 168 10.47 -7.66 -14.66
CA PRO A 168 10.03 -8.49 -13.55
C PRO A 168 11.21 -8.88 -12.67
N SER A 169 11.00 -8.84 -11.36
CA SER A 169 11.93 -9.27 -10.33
C SER A 169 11.19 -10.14 -9.33
N MET A 170 11.85 -11.18 -8.82
CA MET A 170 11.26 -12.08 -7.84
C MET A 170 12.28 -12.37 -6.74
N GLY A 171 11.81 -12.24 -5.50
CA GLY A 171 12.62 -12.53 -4.34
C GLY A 171 13.06 -13.98 -4.23
N SER A 172 14.03 -14.26 -3.38
CA SER A 172 14.50 -15.61 -3.11
C SER A 172 13.47 -16.42 -2.33
N VAL A 173 13.48 -17.74 -2.53
CA VAL A 173 12.53 -18.63 -1.87
C VAL A 173 12.69 -18.59 -0.35
N GLY A 174 11.71 -18.03 0.35
CA GLY A 174 11.62 -18.07 1.82
C GLY A 174 12.15 -16.85 2.53
N ASP A 175 12.46 -15.79 1.82
CA ASP A 175 12.86 -14.53 2.45
C ASP A 175 11.62 -13.71 2.83
N CYS A 176 11.40 -13.56 4.14
CA CYS A 176 10.32 -12.76 4.68
C CYS A 176 10.55 -11.25 4.56
N TYR A 177 11.69 -10.81 4.06
CA TYR A 177 11.97 -9.38 3.83
C TYR A 177 11.54 -8.90 2.44
N ASP A 178 11.37 -9.84 1.49
CA ASP A 178 11.10 -9.52 0.08
C ASP A 178 9.76 -8.81 -0.17
N ASN A 179 8.83 -8.80 0.81
CA ASN A 179 7.53 -8.17 0.65
C ASN A 179 7.05 -7.30 1.83
N ALA A 180 7.98 -6.88 2.70
CA ALA A 180 7.65 -6.10 3.91
C ALA A 180 6.82 -4.82 3.63
N MET A 181 6.90 -4.26 2.41
CA MET A 181 6.11 -3.09 2.01
C MET A 181 4.64 -3.42 1.79
N CYS A 182 4.35 -4.49 1.03
CA CYS A 182 2.99 -4.97 0.83
C CYS A 182 2.40 -5.52 2.13
N GLU A 183 3.18 -6.27 2.92
CA GLU A 183 2.76 -6.72 4.26
C GLU A 183 2.38 -5.54 5.16
N SER A 184 3.17 -4.46 5.11
CA SER A 184 2.87 -3.22 5.85
C SER A 184 1.57 -2.57 5.38
N PHE A 185 1.27 -2.59 4.08
CA PHE A 185 0.00 -2.12 3.53
C PHE A 185 -1.15 -3.03 3.96
N PHE A 186 -1.00 -4.35 3.84
CA PHE A 186 -2.05 -5.30 4.22
C PHE A 186 -2.37 -5.26 5.72
N ALA A 187 -1.35 -5.18 6.57
CA ALA A 187 -1.58 -4.97 8.02
C ALA A 187 -2.31 -3.64 8.30
N THR A 188 -2.09 -2.63 7.48
CA THR A 188 -2.83 -1.36 7.58
C THR A 188 -4.27 -1.52 7.13
N LEU A 189 -4.51 -2.18 6.00
CA LEU A 189 -5.85 -2.50 5.49
C LEU A 189 -6.63 -3.33 6.51
N GLU A 190 -5.99 -4.34 7.10
CA GLU A 190 -6.57 -5.19 8.13
C GLU A 190 -6.99 -4.35 9.35
N CYS A 191 -6.06 -3.66 10.00
CA CYS A 191 -6.34 -2.91 11.22
C CYS A 191 -7.29 -1.72 11.02
N GLU A 192 -7.21 -1.03 9.89
CA GLU A 192 -7.94 0.22 9.68
C GLU A 192 -9.28 0.01 8.95
N LEU A 193 -9.49 -1.15 8.29
CA LEU A 193 -10.73 -1.49 7.59
C LEU A 193 -11.30 -2.84 7.99
N LEU A 194 -10.58 -3.96 7.75
CA LEU A 194 -11.17 -5.30 7.79
C LEU A 194 -11.55 -5.74 9.22
N ASP A 195 -10.77 -5.37 10.24
CA ASP A 195 -11.07 -5.65 11.66
C ASP A 195 -12.26 -4.83 12.18
N ARG A 196 -12.66 -3.80 11.45
CA ARG A 196 -13.65 -2.80 11.89
C ARG A 196 -14.96 -2.88 11.14
N GLU A 197 -14.96 -3.47 9.96
CA GLU A 197 -16.13 -3.63 9.10
C GLU A 197 -16.30 -5.11 8.73
N ARG A 198 -17.54 -5.60 8.75
CA ARG A 198 -17.90 -6.92 8.25
C ARG A 198 -18.69 -6.74 6.96
N PHE A 199 -18.40 -7.56 5.96
CA PHE A 199 -19.01 -7.47 4.65
C PHE A 199 -19.94 -8.66 4.41
N GLU A 200 -21.22 -8.39 4.20
CA GLU A 200 -22.20 -9.40 3.84
C GLU A 200 -22.00 -9.87 2.40
N THR A 201 -21.60 -8.95 1.52
CA THR A 201 -21.41 -9.22 0.10
C THR A 201 -20.01 -8.83 -0.40
N LYS A 202 -19.58 -9.49 -1.48
CA LYS A 202 -18.33 -9.10 -2.18
C LYS A 202 -18.41 -7.70 -2.82
N ALA A 203 -19.61 -7.21 -3.14
CA ALA A 203 -19.82 -5.88 -3.67
C ALA A 203 -19.56 -4.81 -2.61
N GLU A 204 -20.04 -5.01 -1.38
CA GLU A 204 -19.73 -4.13 -0.24
C GLU A 204 -18.23 -4.09 0.03
N ALA A 205 -17.57 -5.26 0.10
CA ALA A 205 -16.12 -5.34 0.28
C ALA A 205 -15.35 -4.58 -0.81
N ARG A 206 -15.75 -4.71 -2.09
CA ARG A 206 -15.14 -3.96 -3.20
C ARG A 206 -15.26 -2.46 -3.01
N MET A 207 -16.43 -1.97 -2.64
CA MET A 207 -16.65 -0.54 -2.43
C MET A 207 -15.89 -0.01 -1.21
N ALA A 208 -15.80 -0.79 -0.13
CA ALA A 208 -15.06 -0.42 1.07
C ALA A 208 -13.55 -0.31 0.78
N VAL A 209 -12.97 -1.29 0.09
CA VAL A 209 -11.55 -1.29 -0.31
C VAL A 209 -11.25 -0.16 -1.30
N PHE A 210 -12.13 0.07 -2.29
CA PHE A 210 -11.99 1.21 -3.19
C PHE A 210 -11.93 2.54 -2.43
N ARG A 211 -12.88 2.78 -1.52
CA ARG A 211 -12.90 3.99 -0.68
C ARG A 211 -11.69 4.08 0.24
N PHE A 212 -11.18 2.92 0.70
CA PHE A 212 -9.99 2.88 1.53
C PHE A 212 -8.75 3.28 0.73
N ILE A 213 -8.52 2.70 -0.44
CA ILE A 213 -7.32 2.97 -1.25
C ILE A 213 -7.37 4.37 -1.84
N GLU A 214 -8.44 4.70 -2.60
CA GLU A 214 -8.51 5.94 -3.37
C GLU A 214 -9.01 7.13 -2.56
N GLY A 215 -9.89 6.91 -1.59
CA GLY A 215 -10.46 7.97 -0.78
C GLY A 215 -9.73 8.26 0.53
N TRP A 216 -8.87 7.35 0.98
CA TRP A 216 -8.20 7.51 2.28
C TRP A 216 -6.69 7.24 2.21
N TYR A 217 -6.26 6.04 1.85
CA TYR A 217 -4.86 5.61 1.95
C TYR A 217 -3.93 6.48 1.09
N ASN A 218 -4.21 6.55 -0.20
CA ASN A 218 -3.37 7.30 -1.14
C ASN A 218 -3.38 8.82 -0.87
N PRO A 219 -4.55 9.49 -0.73
CA PRO A 219 -4.58 10.95 -0.63
C PRO A 219 -4.32 11.50 0.78
N HIS A 220 -4.67 10.75 1.85
CA HIS A 220 -4.75 11.33 3.18
C HIS A 220 -3.95 10.61 4.24
N ARG A 221 -3.84 9.27 4.16
CA ARG A 221 -3.24 8.51 5.23
C ARG A 221 -1.76 8.83 5.44
N ARG A 222 -1.42 9.33 6.62
CA ARG A 222 -0.03 9.68 6.97
C ARG A 222 0.83 8.45 7.27
N HIS A 223 2.03 8.44 6.70
CA HIS A 223 3.03 7.38 6.87
C HIS A 223 4.25 7.89 7.63
N SER A 224 4.65 7.19 8.69
CA SER A 224 5.85 7.54 9.45
C SER A 224 7.14 7.46 8.61
N SER A 225 7.20 6.50 7.68
CA SER A 225 8.33 6.36 6.73
C SER A 225 8.41 7.48 5.69
N LEU A 226 7.36 8.29 5.53
CA LEU A 226 7.28 9.43 4.62
C LEU A 226 7.22 10.76 5.40
N ALA A 227 7.92 10.85 6.53
CA ALA A 227 7.87 12.00 7.43
C ALA A 227 6.44 12.46 7.75
N TYR A 228 5.54 11.49 7.97
CA TYR A 228 4.10 11.71 8.21
C TYR A 228 3.36 12.42 7.07
N GLN A 229 3.80 12.29 5.84
CA GLN A 229 3.05 12.70 4.66
C GLN A 229 2.19 11.55 4.14
N SER A 230 1.13 11.87 3.39
CA SER A 230 0.39 10.86 2.61
C SER A 230 1.16 10.50 1.34
N PRO A 231 0.93 9.32 0.74
CA PRO A 231 1.59 8.91 -0.50
C PRO A 231 1.51 9.96 -1.60
N MET A 232 0.33 10.48 -1.88
CA MET A 232 0.14 11.51 -2.92
C MET A 232 0.79 12.85 -2.57
N THR A 233 0.77 13.25 -1.29
CA THR A 233 1.44 14.48 -0.85
C THR A 233 2.95 14.36 -0.95
N TYR A 234 3.48 13.18 -0.62
CA TYR A 234 4.92 12.89 -0.72
C TYR A 234 5.39 13.00 -2.18
N GLU A 235 4.70 12.36 -3.14
CA GLU A 235 5.03 12.47 -4.56
C GLU A 235 4.98 13.91 -5.08
N LYS A 236 3.96 14.69 -4.66
CA LYS A 236 3.84 16.10 -5.07
C LYS A 236 5.00 16.98 -4.58
N LYS A 237 5.55 16.67 -3.40
CA LYS A 237 6.68 17.43 -2.82
C LYS A 237 8.05 17.00 -3.35
N HIS A 238 8.12 15.81 -3.94
CA HIS A 238 9.33 15.24 -4.53
C HIS A 238 9.05 14.89 -6.02
N PRO A 239 8.77 15.91 -6.87
CA PRO A 239 8.58 15.66 -8.30
C PRO A 239 9.89 15.09 -8.89
N LEU A 240 9.74 14.23 -9.91
CA LEU A 240 10.89 13.85 -10.73
C LEU A 240 11.57 15.13 -11.23
N GLU A 241 12.85 15.31 -10.93
CA GLU A 241 13.64 16.30 -11.64
C GLU A 241 13.70 15.84 -13.10
N VAL A 242 12.88 16.43 -13.93
CA VAL A 242 13.00 16.25 -15.39
C VAL A 242 14.38 16.76 -15.74
N ALA A 243 15.30 15.84 -16.06
CA ALA A 243 16.61 16.22 -16.57
C ALA A 243 16.39 17.19 -17.74
N ALA A 244 16.88 18.42 -17.60
CA ALA A 244 16.80 19.40 -18.68
C ALA A 244 17.45 18.76 -19.91
N PRO A 245 16.81 18.84 -21.10
CA PRO A 245 17.44 18.34 -22.32
C PRO A 245 18.80 18.99 -22.44
N SER A 246 19.85 18.15 -22.51
CA SER A 246 21.20 18.60 -22.77
C SER A 246 21.19 19.26 -24.17
N CYS A 247 21.44 20.55 -24.19
CA CYS A 247 21.64 21.29 -25.44
C CYS A 247 22.89 20.84 -26.17
#